data_e7fd14981956dd8f76721ea984446045
#
_entry.id   e7fd14981956dd8f76721ea984446045
#
_cell.length_a   1.000
_cell.length_b   1.000
_cell.length_c   1.000
_cell.angle_alpha   90.00
_cell.angle_beta   90.00
_cell.angle_gamma   90.00
#
_symmetry.space_group_name_H-M   'P 1'
#
loop_
_entity.id
_entity.type
_entity.pdbx_description
1 polymer ?
#
loop_
_entity_poly.entity_id
_entity_poly.type
_entity_poly.pdbx_seq_one_letter_code
_entity_poly.pdbx_strand_id
1 'polypeptide(L)'
;MSVTDTPGFVASGVTCGIKPSGAPDLAMVATADGAAVTAAGVFTSNRMTAAPVLVCREHLTTTGGRAAAVVLNSGNANAATGAQGMADARRMAAATAADLGCAAEEVLVCSTGWIGYPLPMDAILGGIPEATAALSDDGGAAAAEAIMTTDTVPRTTTVFGAGFTVGGIAKGAAMLEPNMATMLAVLTTDAEVDATTATELLRAAVGTSFNCLTVDGAESTNDTVLLLASGSAGPADPGALGAALAEACLSLAVQMADDAEGSTKTVFLTVTGAADDAEAAKGARDTANCQLVKCSWYGEDPYWGRIAAEMGAAGITFDPDTITITYGEQVVYAEGQACDVDEQALAAHMAGRRLDLGVNLGQGDGMAWIVTTDLSHAYIDENMRTS
;
A
#
# COMPACT_ATOMS: atom_id res chain seq x y z
N MET A 1 7.98 -14.45 7.76
CA MET A 1 7.53 -14.40 6.35
C MET A 1 7.74 -12.98 5.86
N SER A 2 8.53 -12.75 4.78
CA SER A 2 8.87 -11.40 4.31
C SER A 2 9.61 -11.44 2.97
N VAL A 3 10.21 -10.32 2.57
CA VAL A 3 11.04 -10.18 1.35
C VAL A 3 12.22 -11.15 1.28
N THR A 4 12.71 -11.66 2.41
CA THR A 4 13.85 -12.58 2.46
C THR A 4 13.46 -14.06 2.43
N ASP A 5 12.16 -14.41 2.46
CA ASP A 5 11.72 -15.79 2.16
C ASP A 5 11.92 -16.14 0.69
N THR A 6 12.18 -15.14 -0.14
CA THR A 6 12.45 -15.28 -1.57
C THR A 6 13.96 -15.48 -1.78
N PRO A 7 14.38 -16.61 -2.35
CA PRO A 7 15.79 -16.89 -2.63
C PRO A 7 16.47 -15.78 -3.46
N GLY A 8 17.69 -15.42 -3.05
CA GLY A 8 18.49 -14.41 -3.72
C GLY A 8 18.37 -12.99 -3.13
N PHE A 9 17.60 -12.82 -2.04
CA PHE A 9 17.46 -11.52 -1.37
C PHE A 9 17.87 -11.57 0.09
N VAL A 10 18.43 -10.45 0.54
CA VAL A 10 18.81 -10.16 1.93
C VAL A 10 18.21 -8.82 2.33
N ALA A 11 18.00 -8.61 3.63
CA ALA A 11 17.45 -7.36 4.13
C ALA A 11 18.04 -6.98 5.47
N SER A 12 17.86 -5.72 5.85
CA SER A 12 18.25 -5.20 7.15
C SER A 12 17.35 -4.04 7.58
N GLY A 13 17.29 -3.80 8.88
CA GLY A 13 16.68 -2.63 9.48
C GLY A 13 17.53 -2.16 10.67
N VAL A 14 17.91 -0.88 10.68
CA VAL A 14 18.76 -0.29 11.70
C VAL A 14 18.21 1.06 12.19
N THR A 15 18.72 1.54 13.31
CA THR A 15 18.46 2.90 13.82
C THR A 15 19.60 3.81 13.42
N CYS A 16 19.34 4.81 12.57
CA CYS A 16 20.37 5.81 12.24
C CYS A 16 20.10 7.18 12.88
N GLY A 17 18.96 7.38 13.54
CA GLY A 17 18.66 8.59 14.32
C GLY A 17 17.82 9.64 13.59
N ILE A 18 16.99 9.22 12.65
CA ILE A 18 15.98 10.07 12.00
C ILE A 18 14.78 10.26 12.94
N LYS A 19 14.30 9.14 13.56
CA LYS A 19 13.18 9.18 14.50
C LYS A 19 13.64 9.60 15.90
N PRO A 20 13.01 10.61 16.50
CA PRO A 20 13.35 11.04 17.86
C PRO A 20 13.12 9.94 18.93
N SER A 21 12.25 8.96 18.62
CA SER A 21 11.96 7.83 19.51
C SER A 21 13.12 6.85 19.66
N GLY A 22 14.10 6.88 18.75
CA GLY A 22 15.17 5.88 18.68
C GLY A 22 14.74 4.53 18.09
N ALA A 23 13.52 4.43 17.55
CA ALA A 23 13.08 3.25 16.82
C ALA A 23 13.87 3.08 15.51
N PRO A 24 13.95 1.86 14.93
CA PRO A 24 14.57 1.65 13.63
C PRO A 24 13.96 2.56 12.56
N ASP A 25 14.82 3.13 11.70
CA ASP A 25 14.41 4.20 10.76
C ASP A 25 15.14 4.17 9.41
N LEU A 26 16.03 3.18 9.21
CA LEU A 26 16.71 2.92 7.94
C LEU A 26 16.64 1.43 7.63
N ALA A 27 16.06 1.08 6.48
CA ALA A 27 15.96 -0.28 5.98
C ALA A 27 16.69 -0.44 4.65
N MET A 28 17.12 -1.67 4.37
CA MET A 28 17.67 -2.06 3.08
C MET A 28 17.14 -3.42 2.67
N VAL A 29 16.77 -3.55 1.39
CA VAL A 29 16.48 -4.83 0.72
C VAL A 29 17.42 -4.92 -0.47
N ALA A 30 18.22 -5.96 -0.56
CA ALA A 30 19.26 -6.08 -1.59
C ALA A 30 19.33 -7.50 -2.14
N THR A 31 19.91 -7.64 -3.33
CA THR A 31 20.32 -8.95 -3.85
C THR A 31 21.48 -9.50 -3.03
N ALA A 32 21.47 -10.79 -2.76
CA ALA A 32 22.48 -11.43 -1.91
C ALA A 32 23.89 -11.41 -2.51
N ASP A 33 24.03 -11.32 -3.82
CA ASP A 33 25.28 -11.30 -4.55
C ASP A 33 25.68 -9.89 -5.06
N GLY A 34 24.89 -8.86 -4.78
CA GLY A 34 25.10 -7.49 -5.23
C GLY A 34 24.82 -7.24 -6.71
N ALA A 35 24.40 -8.25 -7.47
CA ALA A 35 24.10 -8.10 -8.89
C ALA A 35 22.71 -7.47 -9.11
N ALA A 36 22.60 -6.54 -10.07
CA ALA A 36 21.31 -5.99 -10.44
C ALA A 36 20.42 -7.06 -11.09
N VAL A 37 19.17 -7.16 -10.63
CA VAL A 37 18.14 -8.07 -11.12
C VAL A 37 17.03 -7.30 -11.83
N THR A 38 16.08 -7.99 -12.44
CA THR A 38 14.88 -7.34 -12.98
C THR A 38 14.14 -6.58 -11.87
N ALA A 39 13.80 -5.33 -12.17
CA ALA A 39 13.07 -4.47 -11.24
C ALA A 39 11.96 -3.72 -11.96
N ALA A 40 10.85 -3.52 -11.25
CA ALA A 40 9.73 -2.71 -11.69
C ALA A 40 9.25 -1.79 -10.55
N GLY A 41 8.62 -0.68 -10.91
CA GLY A 41 8.08 0.26 -9.93
C GLY A 41 6.75 0.86 -10.39
N VAL A 42 5.85 1.02 -9.44
CA VAL A 42 4.58 1.73 -9.60
C VAL A 42 4.56 2.86 -8.57
N PHE A 43 4.17 4.07 -8.96
CA PHE A 43 4.44 5.29 -8.21
C PHE A 43 3.24 6.22 -8.16
N THR A 44 3.18 7.05 -7.12
CA THR A 44 2.14 8.08 -6.94
C THR A 44 1.89 8.92 -8.18
N SER A 45 0.62 9.25 -8.41
CA SER A 45 0.18 10.24 -9.41
C SER A 45 0.15 11.68 -8.87
N ASN A 46 0.39 11.86 -7.57
CA ASN A 46 0.37 13.18 -6.93
C ASN A 46 1.37 14.13 -7.59
N ARG A 47 0.91 15.33 -7.96
CA ARG A 47 1.76 16.37 -8.59
C ARG A 47 2.86 16.91 -7.68
N MET A 48 2.68 16.81 -6.36
CA MET A 48 3.72 17.10 -5.36
C MET A 48 4.65 15.91 -5.15
N THR A 49 5.02 15.24 -6.25
CA THR A 49 5.85 14.03 -6.24
C THR A 49 7.16 14.26 -5.47
N ALA A 50 7.44 13.40 -4.51
CA ALA A 50 8.65 13.46 -3.68
C ALA A 50 9.92 13.12 -4.46
N ALA A 51 11.05 13.65 -4.02
CA ALA A 51 12.36 13.44 -4.65
C ALA A 51 12.75 11.96 -4.80
N PRO A 52 12.58 11.07 -3.79
CA PRO A 52 12.91 9.64 -3.95
C PRO A 52 12.10 8.96 -5.07
N VAL A 53 10.83 9.31 -5.25
CA VAL A 53 10.01 8.79 -6.34
C VAL A 53 10.57 9.19 -7.71
N LEU A 54 10.98 10.45 -7.86
CA LEU A 54 11.57 10.95 -9.10
C LEU A 54 12.91 10.25 -9.41
N VAL A 55 13.74 10.03 -8.38
CA VAL A 55 15.01 9.30 -8.51
C VAL A 55 14.76 7.84 -8.88
N CYS A 56 13.79 7.14 -8.28
CA CYS A 56 13.45 5.78 -8.67
C CYS A 56 13.01 5.67 -10.14
N ARG A 57 12.16 6.59 -10.62
CA ARG A 57 11.74 6.63 -12.02
C ARG A 57 12.92 6.85 -12.97
N GLU A 58 13.85 7.75 -12.61
CA GLU A 58 15.07 8.04 -13.36
C GLU A 58 15.98 6.78 -13.41
N HIS A 59 16.23 6.16 -12.27
CA HIS A 59 17.09 4.98 -12.14
C HIS A 59 16.54 3.77 -12.91
N LEU A 60 15.25 3.44 -12.75
CA LEU A 60 14.62 2.36 -13.51
C LEU A 60 14.65 2.61 -15.03
N THR A 61 14.49 3.87 -15.45
CA THR A 61 14.61 4.23 -16.87
C THR A 61 16.05 4.05 -17.37
N THR A 62 17.04 4.53 -16.60
CA THR A 62 18.46 4.48 -16.96
C THR A 62 18.99 3.05 -17.03
N THR A 63 18.57 2.18 -16.10
CA THR A 63 18.99 0.78 -16.02
C THR A 63 18.19 -0.17 -16.90
N GLY A 64 17.14 0.33 -17.56
CA GLY A 64 16.22 -0.52 -18.32
C GLY A 64 15.41 -1.49 -17.44
N GLY A 65 15.04 -1.06 -16.24
CA GLY A 65 14.28 -1.87 -15.28
C GLY A 65 15.15 -2.89 -14.54
N ARG A 66 16.30 -2.45 -14.02
CA ARG A 66 17.17 -3.28 -13.18
C ARG A 66 17.56 -2.54 -11.90
N ALA A 67 17.68 -3.29 -10.81
CA ALA A 67 18.16 -2.78 -9.53
C ALA A 67 18.85 -3.89 -8.71
N ALA A 68 19.84 -3.49 -7.89
CA ALA A 68 20.53 -4.36 -6.96
C ALA A 68 20.00 -4.19 -5.53
N ALA A 69 19.46 -3.01 -5.21
CA ALA A 69 18.96 -2.74 -3.87
C ALA A 69 17.85 -1.67 -3.84
N VAL A 70 17.11 -1.67 -2.73
CA VAL A 70 16.23 -0.60 -2.30
C VAL A 70 16.69 -0.14 -0.92
N VAL A 71 16.95 1.16 -0.75
CA VAL A 71 17.22 1.78 0.55
C VAL A 71 16.02 2.65 0.94
N LEU A 72 15.54 2.48 2.18
CA LEU A 72 14.32 3.11 2.66
C LEU A 72 14.57 3.82 3.99
N ASN A 73 14.20 5.10 4.10
CA ASN A 73 14.16 5.77 5.40
C ASN A 73 12.73 6.07 5.84
N SER A 74 12.50 6.04 7.16
CA SER A 74 11.27 6.48 7.79
C SER A 74 11.52 7.62 8.79
N GLY A 75 10.48 8.46 9.02
CA GLY A 75 10.55 9.65 9.85
C GLY A 75 10.69 10.96 9.05
N ASN A 76 11.11 10.91 7.79
CA ASN A 76 11.19 12.07 6.90
C ASN A 76 10.89 11.64 5.46
N ALA A 77 9.94 12.31 4.82
CA ALA A 77 9.43 11.96 3.49
C ALA A 77 10.33 12.45 2.33
N ASN A 78 11.22 13.39 2.57
CA ASN A 78 11.96 14.09 1.51
C ASN A 78 11.03 14.62 0.39
N ALA A 79 9.88 15.12 0.77
CA ALA A 79 8.88 15.69 -0.11
C ALA A 79 8.80 17.21 0.08
N ALA A 80 8.49 17.96 -0.97
CA ALA A 80 8.50 19.43 -0.99
C ALA A 80 9.85 20.04 -0.58
N THR A 81 10.96 19.40 -0.88
CA THR A 81 12.34 19.77 -0.52
C THR A 81 13.17 20.34 -1.68
N GLY A 82 12.56 20.45 -2.85
CA GLY A 82 13.15 21.09 -4.03
C GLY A 82 14.44 20.42 -4.52
N ALA A 83 15.38 21.22 -5.05
CA ALA A 83 16.63 20.71 -5.60
C ALA A 83 17.52 20.03 -4.55
N GLN A 84 17.46 20.48 -3.29
CA GLN A 84 18.21 19.84 -2.22
C GLN A 84 17.73 18.42 -1.97
N GLY A 85 16.41 18.20 -1.91
CA GLY A 85 15.86 16.85 -1.72
C GLY A 85 16.23 15.88 -2.85
N MET A 86 16.27 16.38 -4.10
CA MET A 86 16.77 15.58 -5.24
C MET A 86 18.25 15.20 -5.09
N ALA A 87 19.09 16.17 -4.66
CA ALA A 87 20.50 15.90 -4.40
C ALA A 87 20.68 14.88 -3.26
N ASP A 88 19.89 15.00 -2.20
CA ASP A 88 19.96 14.11 -1.03
C ASP A 88 19.49 12.68 -1.38
N ALA A 89 18.42 12.52 -2.13
CA ALA A 89 17.97 11.20 -2.60
C ALA A 89 19.04 10.51 -3.47
N ARG A 90 19.69 11.25 -4.39
CA ARG A 90 20.80 10.70 -5.20
C ARG A 90 22.03 10.37 -4.34
N ARG A 91 22.35 11.18 -3.33
CA ARG A 91 23.45 10.90 -2.39
C ARG A 91 23.19 9.64 -1.56
N MET A 92 21.95 9.42 -1.15
CA MET A 92 21.52 8.22 -0.45
C MET A 92 21.72 6.97 -1.34
N ALA A 93 21.28 7.04 -2.62
CA ALA A 93 21.51 5.95 -3.59
C ALA A 93 23.01 5.71 -3.83
N ALA A 94 23.80 6.77 -4.04
CA ALA A 94 25.22 6.66 -4.32
C ALA A 94 26.02 6.09 -3.14
N ALA A 95 25.69 6.47 -1.91
CA ALA A 95 26.32 5.92 -0.70
C ALA A 95 26.02 4.42 -0.53
N THR A 96 24.75 4.03 -0.70
CA THR A 96 24.35 2.61 -0.67
C THR A 96 25.06 1.80 -1.77
N ALA A 97 25.12 2.32 -2.99
CA ALA A 97 25.79 1.68 -4.09
C ALA A 97 27.30 1.47 -3.85
N ALA A 98 27.96 2.47 -3.24
CA ALA A 98 29.37 2.37 -2.90
C ALA A 98 29.66 1.24 -1.89
N ASP A 99 28.79 1.07 -0.89
CA ASP A 99 28.93 0.02 0.12
C ASP A 99 28.60 -1.38 -0.44
N LEU A 100 27.63 -1.47 -1.36
CA LEU A 100 27.24 -2.73 -2.01
C LEU A 100 28.13 -3.10 -3.22
N GLY A 101 28.89 -2.15 -3.77
CA GLY A 101 29.75 -2.37 -4.92
C GLY A 101 29.02 -2.42 -6.26
N CYS A 102 27.83 -1.76 -6.37
CA CYS A 102 27.03 -1.65 -7.59
C CYS A 102 27.02 -0.20 -8.13
N ALA A 103 26.30 0.04 -9.23
CA ALA A 103 26.12 1.39 -9.77
C ALA A 103 25.05 2.17 -8.96
N ALA A 104 25.19 3.50 -8.87
CA ALA A 104 24.25 4.32 -8.14
C ALA A 104 22.81 4.22 -8.71
N GLU A 105 22.68 4.10 -10.01
CA GLU A 105 21.42 3.94 -10.71
C GLU A 105 20.77 2.56 -10.48
N GLU A 106 21.51 1.58 -9.95
CA GLU A 106 20.99 0.27 -9.57
C GLU A 106 20.43 0.24 -8.14
N VAL A 107 20.45 1.38 -7.43
CA VAL A 107 19.84 1.53 -6.09
C VAL A 107 18.59 2.38 -6.18
N LEU A 108 17.46 1.82 -5.77
CA LEU A 108 16.19 2.54 -5.63
C LEU A 108 16.07 3.14 -4.23
N VAL A 109 15.38 4.28 -4.10
CA VAL A 109 15.30 5.05 -2.87
C VAL A 109 13.84 5.29 -2.48
N CYS A 110 13.49 4.98 -1.24
CA CYS A 110 12.18 5.31 -0.68
C CYS A 110 12.34 6.14 0.61
N SER A 111 11.41 7.04 0.84
CA SER A 111 11.36 7.86 2.07
C SER A 111 9.91 8.00 2.52
N THR A 112 9.67 8.06 3.82
CA THR A 112 8.33 8.28 4.39
C THR A 112 8.44 9.01 5.72
N GLY A 113 7.42 9.81 6.07
CA GLY A 113 7.34 10.59 7.29
C GLY A 113 7.02 12.07 7.01
N TRP A 114 7.63 12.99 7.72
CA TRP A 114 7.32 14.41 7.63
C TRP A 114 7.65 15.02 6.27
N ILE A 115 6.71 15.80 5.75
CA ILE A 115 6.82 16.56 4.49
C ILE A 115 7.37 17.95 4.78
N GLY A 116 8.21 18.49 3.89
CA GLY A 116 8.69 19.88 3.94
C GLY A 116 9.96 20.09 4.76
N TYR A 117 10.56 19.03 5.29
CA TYR A 117 11.82 19.12 6.05
C TYR A 117 12.97 18.48 5.27
N PRO A 118 14.19 19.08 5.30
CA PRO A 118 15.38 18.46 4.73
C PRO A 118 15.68 17.10 5.39
N LEU A 119 16.20 16.17 4.60
CA LEU A 119 16.70 14.89 5.16
C LEU A 119 17.87 15.14 6.12
N PRO A 120 17.94 14.45 7.27
CA PRO A 120 19.11 14.47 8.16
C PRO A 120 20.24 13.61 7.57
N MET A 121 20.87 14.08 6.50
CA MET A 121 21.80 13.33 5.67
C MET A 121 23.01 12.79 6.43
N ASP A 122 23.49 13.49 7.47
CA ASP A 122 24.62 12.98 8.28
C ASP A 122 24.23 11.68 9.01
N ALA A 123 23.01 11.62 9.54
CA ALA A 123 22.47 10.42 10.17
C ALA A 123 22.31 9.28 9.15
N ILE A 124 21.69 9.55 8.01
CA ILE A 124 21.46 8.55 6.95
C ILE A 124 22.77 8.00 6.41
N LEU A 125 23.71 8.88 6.06
CA LEU A 125 25.02 8.45 5.52
C LEU A 125 25.86 7.69 6.56
N GLY A 126 25.70 8.01 7.85
CA GLY A 126 26.31 7.24 8.94
C GLY A 126 25.69 5.86 9.14
N GLY A 127 24.37 5.75 8.92
CA GLY A 127 23.62 4.48 9.08
C GLY A 127 23.71 3.52 7.90
N ILE A 128 24.00 3.98 6.68
CA ILE A 128 24.09 3.12 5.48
C ILE A 128 25.13 2.00 5.65
N PRO A 129 26.37 2.25 6.13
CA PRO A 129 27.33 1.19 6.37
C PRO A 129 26.84 0.17 7.41
N GLU A 130 26.13 0.62 8.45
CA GLU A 130 25.56 -0.26 9.47
C GLU A 130 24.45 -1.13 8.88
N ALA A 131 23.56 -0.54 8.06
CA ALA A 131 22.51 -1.27 7.38
C ALA A 131 23.07 -2.30 6.39
N THR A 132 24.14 -1.96 5.67
CA THR A 132 24.82 -2.88 4.75
C THR A 132 25.48 -4.03 5.51
N ALA A 133 26.15 -3.75 6.63
CA ALA A 133 26.79 -4.78 7.46
C ALA A 133 25.76 -5.71 8.15
N ALA A 134 24.53 -5.24 8.36
CA ALA A 134 23.43 -5.99 8.98
C ALA A 134 22.59 -6.80 7.98
N LEU A 135 22.86 -6.72 6.66
CA LEU A 135 22.14 -7.50 5.66
C LEU A 135 22.21 -9.00 5.94
N SER A 136 21.05 -9.65 6.01
CA SER A 136 20.96 -11.09 6.24
C SER A 136 19.72 -11.70 5.57
N ASP A 137 19.70 -13.01 5.43
CA ASP A 137 18.59 -13.79 4.86
C ASP A 137 17.38 -13.90 5.82
N ASP A 138 17.53 -13.52 7.09
CA ASP A 138 16.47 -13.40 8.08
C ASP A 138 16.12 -11.93 8.42
N GLY A 139 16.74 -10.95 7.76
CA GLY A 139 16.60 -9.52 8.03
C GLY A 139 15.27 -8.88 7.60
N GLY A 140 14.39 -9.62 6.92
CA GLY A 140 13.15 -9.07 6.38
C GLY A 140 12.19 -8.51 7.44
N ALA A 141 12.13 -9.10 8.63
CA ALA A 141 11.32 -8.57 9.73
C ALA A 141 11.88 -7.24 10.27
N ALA A 142 13.21 -7.12 10.39
CA ALA A 142 13.85 -5.87 10.79
C ALA A 142 13.65 -4.76 9.76
N ALA A 143 13.71 -5.09 8.47
CA ALA A 143 13.39 -4.14 7.40
C ALA A 143 11.94 -3.66 7.47
N ALA A 144 10.98 -4.55 7.70
CA ALA A 144 9.56 -4.20 7.83
C ALA A 144 9.31 -3.29 9.05
N GLU A 145 10.00 -3.49 10.16
CA GLU A 145 9.93 -2.63 11.34
C GLU A 145 10.55 -1.24 11.07
N ALA A 146 11.68 -1.20 10.39
CA ALA A 146 12.41 0.06 10.15
C ALA A 146 11.68 1.02 9.18
N ILE A 147 10.78 0.53 8.35
CA ILE A 147 9.98 1.38 7.44
C ILE A 147 8.71 1.93 8.08
N MET A 148 8.28 1.46 9.24
CA MET A 148 7.08 1.91 9.94
C MET A 148 7.16 3.41 10.28
N THR A 149 6.00 4.06 10.37
CA THR A 149 5.88 5.44 10.91
C THR A 149 4.91 5.44 12.10
N THR A 150 3.64 5.60 11.84
CA THR A 150 2.54 5.50 12.82
C THR A 150 1.92 4.10 12.85
N ASP A 151 2.41 3.20 12.02
CA ASP A 151 2.07 1.77 12.03
C ASP A 151 2.36 1.15 13.40
N THR A 152 1.47 0.29 13.91
CA THR A 152 1.67 -0.36 15.22
C THR A 152 2.30 -1.76 15.10
N VAL A 153 2.19 -2.37 13.92
CA VAL A 153 2.77 -3.68 13.61
C VAL A 153 3.47 -3.69 12.25
N PRO A 154 4.61 -4.40 12.10
CA PRO A 154 5.24 -4.58 10.80
C PRO A 154 4.37 -5.44 9.88
N ARG A 155 4.27 -5.06 8.60
CA ARG A 155 3.46 -5.79 7.61
C ARG A 155 4.34 -6.55 6.66
N THR A 156 4.08 -7.85 6.59
CA THR A 156 4.87 -8.77 5.79
C THR A 156 3.96 -9.79 5.12
N THR A 157 4.39 -10.33 3.99
CA THR A 157 3.66 -11.39 3.29
C THR A 157 4.62 -12.33 2.58
N THR A 158 4.17 -13.57 2.35
CA THR A 158 4.83 -14.54 1.49
C THR A 158 3.78 -15.39 0.81
N VAL A 159 3.84 -15.44 -0.50
CA VAL A 159 2.96 -16.26 -1.35
C VAL A 159 3.82 -17.27 -2.09
N PHE A 160 3.45 -18.55 -1.98
CA PHE A 160 4.12 -19.64 -2.70
C PHE A 160 3.37 -19.93 -3.99
N GLY A 161 4.00 -19.66 -5.12
CA GLY A 161 3.50 -20.01 -6.44
C GLY A 161 3.93 -21.42 -6.88
N ALA A 162 3.59 -21.79 -8.12
CA ALA A 162 4.00 -23.04 -8.72
C ALA A 162 5.48 -23.02 -9.12
N GLY A 163 6.37 -23.27 -8.17
CA GLY A 163 7.82 -23.32 -8.38
C GLY A 163 8.52 -21.97 -8.21
N PHE A 164 7.88 -20.96 -7.63
CA PHE A 164 8.46 -19.67 -7.26
C PHE A 164 7.82 -19.14 -5.98
N THR A 165 8.44 -18.11 -5.41
CA THR A 165 7.97 -17.42 -4.21
C THR A 165 7.84 -15.92 -4.48
N VAL A 166 6.84 -15.28 -3.87
CA VAL A 166 6.70 -13.83 -3.78
C VAL A 166 6.75 -13.44 -2.31
N GLY A 167 7.73 -12.65 -1.91
CA GLY A 167 7.85 -12.04 -0.60
C GLY A 167 7.49 -10.56 -0.63
N GLY A 168 7.09 -9.98 0.50
CA GLY A 168 6.78 -8.57 0.57
C GLY A 168 6.83 -7.97 1.95
N ILE A 169 7.18 -6.69 2.01
CA ILE A 169 7.02 -5.80 3.16
C ILE A 169 6.29 -4.54 2.73
N ALA A 170 5.50 -3.96 3.64
CA ALA A 170 4.83 -2.69 3.37
C ALA A 170 4.60 -1.88 4.64
N LYS A 171 4.30 -0.58 4.47
CA LYS A 171 3.88 0.33 5.53
C LYS A 171 2.85 1.33 5.02
N GLY A 172 1.99 1.81 5.92
CA GLY A 172 1.00 2.85 5.68
C GLY A 172 -0.19 2.71 6.64
N ALA A 173 -0.47 3.73 7.44
CA ALA A 173 -1.54 3.72 8.45
C ALA A 173 -2.50 4.92 8.33
N ALA A 174 -2.04 6.03 7.72
CA ALA A 174 -2.84 7.22 7.37
C ALA A 174 -2.32 7.89 6.11
N MET A 175 -3.00 8.94 5.63
CA MET A 175 -2.81 9.55 4.32
C MET A 175 -2.85 8.45 3.24
N LEU A 176 -3.88 7.62 3.28
CA LEU A 176 -3.95 6.36 2.56
C LEU A 176 -5.21 6.34 1.68
N GLU A 177 -5.10 6.94 0.50
CA GLU A 177 -6.03 6.77 -0.61
C GLU A 177 -5.28 6.42 -1.88
N PRO A 178 -5.36 5.19 -2.31
CA PRO A 178 -4.69 4.77 -3.51
C PRO A 178 -5.43 5.20 -4.80
N ASN A 179 -4.94 6.25 -5.34
CA ASN A 179 -4.76 6.40 -6.78
C ASN A 179 -3.25 6.29 -7.02
N MET A 180 -2.65 5.23 -6.42
CA MET A 180 -1.24 5.05 -6.13
C MET A 180 -0.75 5.99 -5.01
N ALA A 181 -1.29 5.91 -3.78
CA ALA A 181 -1.03 6.86 -2.69
C ALA A 181 -0.75 6.23 -1.31
N THR A 182 0.11 6.84 -0.56
CA THR A 182 0.61 6.76 0.83
C THR A 182 0.96 5.38 1.36
N MET A 183 1.73 4.66 0.57
CA MET A 183 2.34 3.43 1.04
C MET A 183 3.74 3.28 0.48
N LEU A 184 4.57 2.58 1.19
CA LEU A 184 5.77 1.99 0.63
C LEU A 184 5.62 0.48 0.68
N ALA A 185 5.86 -0.19 -0.45
CA ALA A 185 5.99 -1.63 -0.48
C ALA A 185 7.19 -2.05 -1.32
N VAL A 186 7.89 -3.05 -0.83
CA VAL A 186 8.91 -3.77 -1.59
C VAL A 186 8.48 -5.21 -1.68
N LEU A 187 8.36 -5.69 -2.91
CA LEU A 187 8.10 -7.09 -3.24
C LEU A 187 9.35 -7.71 -3.84
N THR A 188 9.58 -8.96 -3.54
CA THR A 188 10.64 -9.78 -4.11
C THR A 188 10.06 -11.04 -4.72
N THR A 189 10.67 -11.55 -5.80
CA THR A 189 10.35 -12.87 -6.33
C THR A 189 11.60 -13.54 -6.86
N ASP A 190 11.67 -14.85 -6.77
CA ASP A 190 12.69 -15.67 -7.41
C ASP A 190 12.32 -16.12 -8.84
N ALA A 191 11.12 -15.79 -9.32
CA ALA A 191 10.70 -16.01 -10.69
C ALA A 191 11.57 -15.22 -11.68
N GLU A 192 11.91 -15.83 -12.82
CA GLU A 192 12.51 -15.14 -13.95
C GLU A 192 11.43 -14.44 -14.78
N VAL A 193 11.55 -13.13 -14.93
CA VAL A 193 10.61 -12.28 -15.68
C VAL A 193 11.37 -11.09 -16.27
N ASP A 194 11.01 -10.65 -17.48
CA ASP A 194 11.58 -9.44 -18.07
C ASP A 194 10.95 -8.16 -17.48
N ALA A 195 11.64 -7.03 -17.64
CA ALA A 195 11.24 -5.76 -17.02
C ALA A 195 9.88 -5.23 -17.52
N THR A 196 9.52 -5.48 -18.76
CA THR A 196 8.24 -5.06 -19.35
C THR A 196 7.09 -5.84 -18.72
N THR A 197 7.20 -7.16 -18.75
CA THR A 197 6.23 -8.07 -18.13
C THR A 197 6.12 -7.81 -16.63
N ALA A 198 7.25 -7.65 -15.90
CA ALA A 198 7.26 -7.32 -14.49
C ALA A 198 6.47 -6.02 -14.18
N THR A 199 6.65 -5.00 -15.02
CA THR A 199 5.94 -3.71 -14.87
C THR A 199 4.44 -3.87 -15.12
N GLU A 200 4.05 -4.64 -16.13
CA GLU A 200 2.63 -4.88 -16.44
C GLU A 200 1.93 -5.68 -15.33
N LEU A 201 2.56 -6.75 -14.86
CA LEU A 201 2.03 -7.58 -13.79
C LEU A 201 1.94 -6.81 -12.46
N LEU A 202 2.97 -6.03 -12.11
CA LEU A 202 2.95 -5.22 -10.90
C LEU A 202 1.86 -4.16 -10.95
N ARG A 203 1.69 -3.48 -12.10
CA ARG A 203 0.61 -2.49 -12.26
C ARG A 203 -0.77 -3.12 -12.13
N ALA A 204 -0.99 -4.29 -12.72
CA ALA A 204 -2.24 -5.03 -12.61
C ALA A 204 -2.52 -5.44 -11.16
N ALA A 205 -1.51 -6.00 -10.46
CA ALA A 205 -1.62 -6.39 -9.06
C ALA A 205 -1.97 -5.20 -8.14
N VAL A 206 -1.29 -4.06 -8.31
CA VAL A 206 -1.57 -2.82 -7.57
C VAL A 206 -2.98 -2.30 -7.86
N GLY A 207 -3.43 -2.39 -9.13
CA GLY A 207 -4.76 -1.94 -9.55
C GLY A 207 -5.91 -2.69 -8.86
N THR A 208 -5.71 -3.96 -8.55
CA THR A 208 -6.71 -4.83 -7.92
C THR A 208 -6.48 -5.05 -6.42
N SER A 209 -5.59 -4.31 -5.79
CA SER A 209 -5.25 -4.45 -4.37
C SER A 209 -5.08 -3.09 -3.69
N PHE A 210 -3.88 -2.53 -3.71
CA PHE A 210 -3.62 -1.23 -3.08
C PHE A 210 -4.54 -0.11 -3.58
N ASN A 211 -4.87 -0.06 -4.88
CA ASN A 211 -5.81 0.92 -5.41
C ASN A 211 -7.28 0.67 -4.98
N CYS A 212 -7.55 -0.43 -4.33
CA CYS A 212 -8.84 -0.75 -3.72
C CYS A 212 -8.84 -0.52 -2.19
N LEU A 213 -7.93 0.29 -1.67
CA LEU A 213 -7.84 0.66 -0.26
C LEU A 213 -8.04 2.17 -0.10
N THR A 214 -8.78 2.64 0.89
CA THR A 214 -8.79 4.03 1.34
C THR A 214 -8.97 4.09 2.86
N VAL A 215 -8.25 4.97 3.53
CA VAL A 215 -8.41 5.22 4.97
C VAL A 215 -9.04 6.61 5.20
N ASP A 216 -8.53 7.64 4.57
CA ASP A 216 -8.86 9.03 4.87
C ASP A 216 -9.01 9.94 3.63
N GLY A 217 -8.96 9.36 2.43
CA GLY A 217 -9.12 10.12 1.19
C GLY A 217 -7.94 11.02 0.83
N ALA A 218 -6.79 10.89 1.52
CA ALA A 218 -5.63 11.71 1.27
C ALA A 218 -4.58 10.99 0.41
N GLU A 219 -4.21 11.56 -0.75
CA GLU A 219 -3.16 11.05 -1.62
C GLU A 219 -1.77 11.52 -1.15
N SER A 220 -0.81 10.59 -1.04
CA SER A 220 0.57 10.91 -0.66
C SER A 220 1.44 11.37 -1.82
N THR A 221 2.53 12.01 -1.42
CA THR A 221 3.61 12.46 -2.29
C THR A 221 4.65 11.37 -2.61
N ASN A 222 4.66 10.26 -1.85
CA ASN A 222 5.78 9.32 -1.79
C ASN A 222 5.48 7.89 -2.24
N ASP A 223 4.23 7.55 -2.57
CA ASP A 223 3.88 6.15 -2.79
C ASP A 223 4.71 5.47 -3.82
N THR A 224 5.14 4.31 -3.42
CA THR A 224 6.05 3.50 -4.21
C THR A 224 5.82 2.03 -3.91
N VAL A 225 5.51 1.26 -4.94
CA VAL A 225 5.52 -0.20 -4.92
C VAL A 225 6.64 -0.66 -5.83
N LEU A 226 7.63 -1.34 -5.30
CA LEU A 226 8.77 -1.87 -6.03
C LEU A 226 8.71 -3.40 -6.07
N LEU A 227 9.10 -3.97 -7.19
CA LEU A 227 9.31 -5.41 -7.37
C LEU A 227 10.75 -5.64 -7.83
N LEU A 228 11.44 -6.58 -7.16
CA LEU A 228 12.72 -7.12 -7.57
C LEU A 228 12.56 -8.60 -7.86
N ALA A 229 13.07 -9.09 -9.00
CA ALA A 229 12.95 -10.47 -9.43
C ALA A 229 14.35 -11.06 -9.70
N SER A 230 14.80 -12.00 -8.83
CA SER A 230 16.14 -12.59 -8.93
C SER A 230 16.28 -13.57 -10.10
N GLY A 231 15.18 -14.19 -10.52
CA GLY A 231 15.20 -15.20 -11.60
C GLY A 231 15.76 -16.56 -11.17
N SER A 232 16.10 -16.75 -9.89
CA SER A 232 16.78 -17.97 -9.43
C SER A 232 15.92 -19.23 -9.49
N ALA A 233 14.59 -19.10 -9.53
CA ALA A 233 13.66 -20.21 -9.73
C ALA A 233 13.45 -20.59 -11.20
N GLY A 234 13.96 -19.76 -12.15
CA GLY A 234 13.74 -19.91 -13.58
C GLY A 234 12.41 -19.32 -14.06
N PRO A 235 12.06 -19.53 -15.33
CA PRO A 235 10.88 -18.95 -15.96
C PRO A 235 9.59 -19.34 -15.26
N ALA A 236 8.75 -18.36 -14.97
CA ALA A 236 7.40 -18.59 -14.42
C ALA A 236 6.31 -18.28 -15.46
N ASP A 237 5.17 -18.94 -15.34
CA ASP A 237 3.96 -18.54 -16.08
C ASP A 237 3.54 -17.13 -15.67
N PRO A 238 3.41 -16.17 -16.60
CA PRO A 238 3.07 -14.78 -16.25
C PRO A 238 1.72 -14.65 -15.55
N GLY A 239 0.75 -15.49 -15.89
CA GLY A 239 -0.57 -15.48 -15.25
C GLY A 239 -0.48 -15.94 -13.78
N ALA A 240 0.30 -17.00 -13.50
CA ALA A 240 0.52 -17.49 -12.14
C ALA A 240 1.32 -16.47 -11.31
N LEU A 241 2.36 -15.84 -11.88
CA LEU A 241 3.12 -14.79 -11.21
C LEU A 241 2.25 -13.55 -10.92
N GLY A 242 1.43 -13.14 -11.89
CA GLY A 242 0.48 -12.04 -11.72
C GLY A 242 -0.53 -12.27 -10.59
N ALA A 243 -1.08 -13.49 -10.51
CA ALA A 243 -1.99 -13.89 -9.43
C ALA A 243 -1.30 -13.86 -8.06
N ALA A 244 -0.08 -14.38 -7.95
CA ALA A 244 0.69 -14.36 -6.70
C ALA A 244 1.07 -12.92 -6.27
N LEU A 245 1.44 -12.06 -7.21
CA LEU A 245 1.68 -10.63 -6.94
C LEU A 245 0.41 -9.93 -6.45
N ALA A 246 -0.74 -10.19 -7.08
CA ALA A 246 -2.03 -9.63 -6.66
C ALA A 246 -2.42 -10.10 -5.24
N GLU A 247 -2.23 -11.38 -4.92
CA GLU A 247 -2.46 -11.94 -3.60
C GLU A 247 -1.54 -11.31 -2.55
N ALA A 248 -0.25 -11.17 -2.84
CA ALA A 248 0.71 -10.54 -1.94
C ALA A 248 0.36 -9.06 -1.67
N CYS A 249 0.05 -8.30 -2.73
CA CYS A 249 -0.37 -6.91 -2.63
C CYS A 249 -1.69 -6.76 -1.83
N LEU A 250 -2.68 -7.63 -2.08
CA LEU A 250 -3.95 -7.63 -1.36
C LEU A 250 -3.76 -7.94 0.12
N SER A 251 -2.95 -8.96 0.45
CA SER A 251 -2.61 -9.30 1.84
C SER A 251 -2.02 -8.09 2.58
N LEU A 252 -1.07 -7.38 1.97
CA LEU A 252 -0.47 -6.18 2.56
C LEU A 252 -1.47 -5.03 2.68
N ALA A 253 -2.33 -4.81 1.68
CA ALA A 253 -3.36 -3.77 1.72
C ALA A 253 -4.39 -3.99 2.85
N VAL A 254 -4.83 -5.23 3.05
CA VAL A 254 -5.74 -5.59 4.16
C VAL A 254 -5.06 -5.39 5.52
N GLN A 255 -3.79 -5.79 5.67
CA GLN A 255 -3.02 -5.53 6.90
C GLN A 255 -2.89 -4.02 7.18
N MET A 256 -2.79 -3.17 6.15
CA MET A 256 -2.79 -1.71 6.33
C MET A 256 -4.15 -1.20 6.85
N ALA A 257 -5.26 -1.68 6.30
CA ALA A 257 -6.59 -1.31 6.76
C ALA A 257 -6.84 -1.78 8.21
N ASP A 258 -6.37 -3.00 8.54
CA ASP A 258 -6.52 -3.57 9.88
C ASP A 258 -5.74 -2.81 10.97
N ASP A 259 -4.66 -2.12 10.59
CA ASP A 259 -3.80 -1.35 11.49
C ASP A 259 -3.77 0.15 11.12
N ALA A 260 -4.83 0.64 10.49
CA ALA A 260 -4.96 2.07 10.19
C ALA A 260 -5.18 2.90 11.46
N GLU A 261 -4.63 4.12 11.47
CA GLU A 261 -4.67 5.03 12.62
C GLU A 261 -6.07 5.14 13.24
N GLY A 262 -6.17 4.80 14.52
CA GLY A 262 -7.40 4.91 15.31
C GLY A 262 -8.58 4.08 14.82
N SER A 263 -8.43 3.19 13.81
CA SER A 263 -9.55 2.43 13.27
C SER A 263 -10.06 1.37 14.23
N THR A 264 -11.39 1.22 14.30
CA THR A 264 -12.05 0.13 15.05
C THR A 264 -12.69 -0.90 14.12
N LYS A 265 -12.90 -0.55 12.85
CA LYS A 265 -13.52 -1.40 11.83
C LYS A 265 -12.69 -1.42 10.55
N THR A 266 -12.60 -2.59 9.94
CA THR A 266 -12.12 -2.80 8.58
C THR A 266 -13.31 -3.15 7.71
N VAL A 267 -13.64 -2.30 6.75
CA VAL A 267 -14.88 -2.37 5.98
C VAL A 267 -14.58 -2.79 4.55
N PHE A 268 -15.21 -3.87 4.10
CA PHE A 268 -15.18 -4.35 2.72
C PHE A 268 -16.49 -3.93 2.04
N LEU A 269 -16.43 -2.93 1.18
CA LEU A 269 -17.58 -2.46 0.42
C LEU A 269 -17.48 -2.97 -1.03
N THR A 270 -18.47 -3.75 -1.45
CA THR A 270 -18.60 -4.24 -2.82
C THR A 270 -19.79 -3.57 -3.50
N VAL A 271 -19.55 -2.95 -4.66
CA VAL A 271 -20.59 -2.40 -5.53
C VAL A 271 -20.70 -3.29 -6.77
N THR A 272 -21.90 -3.75 -7.06
CA THR A 272 -22.21 -4.60 -8.21
C THR A 272 -23.38 -4.02 -9.00
N GLY A 273 -23.62 -4.54 -10.19
CA GLY A 273 -24.78 -4.11 -10.99
C GLY A 273 -24.68 -2.67 -11.51
N ALA A 274 -23.49 -2.08 -11.56
CA ALA A 274 -23.25 -0.79 -12.18
C ALA A 274 -23.25 -0.91 -13.72
N ALA A 275 -23.35 0.20 -14.44
CA ALA A 275 -23.26 0.21 -15.89
C ALA A 275 -21.91 -0.35 -16.41
N ASP A 276 -20.83 -0.03 -15.69
CA ASP A 276 -19.48 -0.57 -15.89
C ASP A 276 -18.66 -0.55 -14.58
N ASP A 277 -17.45 -1.11 -14.63
CA ASP A 277 -16.54 -1.19 -13.46
C ASP A 277 -16.08 0.20 -13.00
N ALA A 278 -16.01 1.20 -13.88
CA ALA A 278 -15.59 2.56 -13.52
C ALA A 278 -16.67 3.27 -12.69
N GLU A 279 -17.95 3.12 -13.02
CA GLU A 279 -19.06 3.62 -12.21
C GLU A 279 -19.15 2.88 -10.87
N ALA A 280 -18.97 1.56 -10.86
CA ALA A 280 -18.89 0.77 -9.63
C ALA A 280 -17.78 1.26 -8.71
N ALA A 281 -16.57 1.43 -9.24
CA ALA A 281 -15.41 1.91 -8.49
C ALA A 281 -15.61 3.33 -7.95
N LYS A 282 -16.24 4.20 -8.73
CA LYS A 282 -16.56 5.57 -8.30
C LYS A 282 -17.56 5.57 -7.13
N GLY A 283 -18.65 4.83 -7.23
CA GLY A 283 -19.64 4.72 -6.17
C GLY A 283 -19.06 4.13 -4.89
N ALA A 284 -18.23 3.06 -5.03
CA ALA A 284 -17.54 2.45 -3.90
C ALA A 284 -16.60 3.46 -3.20
N ARG A 285 -15.79 4.19 -3.96
CA ARG A 285 -14.80 5.15 -3.43
C ARG A 285 -15.46 6.34 -2.76
N ASP A 286 -16.46 6.96 -3.41
CA ASP A 286 -17.16 8.12 -2.86
C ASP A 286 -17.84 7.73 -1.53
N THR A 287 -18.47 6.55 -1.46
CA THR A 287 -19.08 6.03 -0.24
C THR A 287 -18.04 5.73 0.85
N ALA A 288 -16.93 5.10 0.50
CA ALA A 288 -15.85 4.76 1.43
C ALA A 288 -15.17 6.00 2.03
N ASN A 289 -15.15 7.12 1.32
CA ASN A 289 -14.58 8.40 1.75
C ASN A 289 -15.59 9.32 2.46
N CYS A 290 -16.87 8.99 2.43
CA CYS A 290 -17.90 9.81 3.08
C CYS A 290 -17.77 9.73 4.60
N GLN A 291 -17.36 10.83 5.24
CA GLN A 291 -17.19 10.92 6.69
C GLN A 291 -18.44 10.52 7.44
N LEU A 292 -19.63 10.89 6.94
CA LEU A 292 -20.89 10.60 7.59
C LEU A 292 -21.23 9.10 7.57
N VAL A 293 -20.84 8.39 6.49
CA VAL A 293 -20.94 6.93 6.39
C VAL A 293 -19.95 6.28 7.36
N LYS A 294 -18.68 6.70 7.35
CA LYS A 294 -17.64 6.18 8.26
C LYS A 294 -18.01 6.34 9.74
N CYS A 295 -18.65 7.45 10.13
CA CYS A 295 -19.16 7.66 11.47
C CYS A 295 -20.26 6.65 11.85
N SER A 296 -21.10 6.19 10.90
CA SER A 296 -22.11 5.16 11.22
C SER A 296 -21.48 3.82 11.51
N TRP A 297 -20.42 3.46 10.79
CA TRP A 297 -19.67 2.23 11.06
C TRP A 297 -18.98 2.26 12.43
N TYR A 298 -18.37 3.38 12.80
CA TYR A 298 -17.82 3.58 14.15
C TYR A 298 -18.87 3.46 15.25
N GLY A 299 -20.05 4.03 15.02
CA GLY A 299 -21.19 4.00 15.94
C GLY A 299 -21.98 2.67 15.94
N GLU A 300 -21.53 1.68 15.16
CA GLU A 300 -22.23 0.39 14.97
C GLU A 300 -23.70 0.58 14.53
N ASP A 301 -23.95 1.65 13.75
CA ASP A 301 -25.26 2.00 13.23
C ASP A 301 -25.39 1.53 11.76
N PRO A 302 -26.19 0.48 11.47
CA PRO A 302 -26.36 -0.06 10.12
C PRO A 302 -27.29 0.82 9.26
N TYR A 303 -27.15 2.12 9.37
CA TYR A 303 -28.03 3.07 8.68
C TYR A 303 -27.72 3.18 7.19
N TRP A 304 -28.36 2.33 6.42
CA TRP A 304 -28.24 2.25 4.95
C TRP A 304 -28.53 3.56 4.23
N GLY A 305 -29.36 4.45 4.81
CA GLY A 305 -29.74 5.71 4.19
C GLY A 305 -28.57 6.63 3.83
N ARG A 306 -27.46 6.57 4.59
CA ARG A 306 -26.22 7.33 4.28
C ARG A 306 -25.52 6.76 3.06
N ILE A 307 -25.48 5.43 2.91
CA ILE A 307 -24.91 4.76 1.75
C ILE A 307 -25.73 5.06 0.51
N ALA A 308 -27.07 4.93 0.57
CA ALA A 308 -27.97 5.25 -0.54
C ALA A 308 -27.84 6.71 -0.98
N ALA A 309 -27.73 7.65 -0.01
CA ALA A 309 -27.56 9.07 -0.32
C ALA A 309 -26.22 9.35 -1.01
N GLU A 310 -25.14 8.71 -0.58
CA GLU A 310 -23.81 8.89 -1.18
C GLU A 310 -23.73 8.27 -2.56
N MET A 311 -24.30 7.07 -2.77
CA MET A 311 -24.45 6.50 -4.12
C MET A 311 -25.19 7.44 -5.06
N GLY A 312 -26.28 8.09 -4.58
CA GLY A 312 -27.01 9.09 -5.35
C GLY A 312 -26.23 10.35 -5.68
N ALA A 313 -25.27 10.73 -4.79
CA ALA A 313 -24.41 11.90 -4.98
C ALA A 313 -23.19 11.62 -5.87
N ALA A 314 -22.79 10.35 -6.01
CA ALA A 314 -21.60 9.94 -6.72
C ALA A 314 -21.57 10.27 -8.22
N GLY A 315 -22.71 10.69 -8.81
CA GLY A 315 -22.81 11.01 -10.25
C GLY A 315 -22.67 9.78 -11.14
N ILE A 316 -23.08 8.63 -10.64
CA ILE A 316 -23.19 7.35 -11.35
C ILE A 316 -24.64 7.13 -11.78
N THR A 317 -24.85 6.23 -12.75
CA THR A 317 -26.19 6.00 -13.32
C THR A 317 -26.85 4.80 -12.65
N PHE A 318 -28.00 5.00 -12.02
CA PHE A 318 -28.85 3.90 -11.52
C PHE A 318 -30.29 4.39 -11.28
N ASP A 319 -31.22 3.43 -11.19
CA ASP A 319 -32.59 3.68 -10.78
C ASP A 319 -32.68 3.48 -9.24
N PRO A 320 -33.06 4.51 -8.45
CA PRO A 320 -33.18 4.40 -7.00
C PRO A 320 -34.10 3.28 -6.51
N ASP A 321 -35.08 2.87 -7.32
CA ASP A 321 -36.01 1.79 -6.97
C ASP A 321 -35.38 0.38 -7.16
N THR A 322 -34.23 0.27 -7.84
CA THR A 322 -33.55 -1.02 -8.09
C THR A 322 -32.38 -1.28 -7.17
N ILE A 323 -31.90 -0.28 -6.41
CA ILE A 323 -30.74 -0.43 -5.53
C ILE A 323 -31.05 -1.37 -4.36
N THR A 324 -30.11 -2.28 -4.07
CA THR A 324 -30.15 -3.16 -2.90
C THR A 324 -28.91 -2.92 -2.05
N ILE A 325 -29.08 -2.78 -0.72
CA ILE A 325 -27.99 -2.58 0.22
C ILE A 325 -27.99 -3.70 1.26
N THR A 326 -26.81 -4.28 1.52
CA THR A 326 -26.62 -5.36 2.48
C THR A 326 -25.53 -5.04 3.49
N TYR A 327 -25.72 -5.51 4.72
CA TYR A 327 -24.69 -5.62 5.76
C TYR A 327 -24.53 -7.11 6.10
N GLY A 328 -23.40 -7.70 5.74
CA GLY A 328 -23.22 -9.13 5.78
C GLY A 328 -24.28 -9.84 4.93
N GLU A 329 -24.99 -10.78 5.53
CA GLU A 329 -26.09 -11.52 4.88
C GLU A 329 -27.45 -10.82 4.97
N GLN A 330 -27.55 -9.70 5.69
CA GLN A 330 -28.83 -9.00 5.91
C GLN A 330 -29.08 -7.96 4.79
N VAL A 331 -30.18 -8.11 4.06
CA VAL A 331 -30.67 -7.08 3.13
C VAL A 331 -31.39 -6.03 3.95
N VAL A 332 -30.83 -4.81 4.03
CA VAL A 332 -31.37 -3.70 4.84
C VAL A 332 -32.23 -2.74 4.03
N TYR A 333 -32.04 -2.72 2.69
CA TYR A 333 -32.81 -1.89 1.78
C TYR A 333 -32.93 -2.56 0.40
N ALA A 334 -34.12 -2.63 -0.14
CA ALA A 334 -34.40 -3.12 -1.48
C ALA A 334 -35.78 -2.61 -1.95
N GLU A 335 -36.02 -2.59 -3.28
CA GLU A 335 -37.31 -2.24 -3.89
C GLU A 335 -37.87 -0.88 -3.37
N GLY A 336 -37.00 0.11 -3.20
CA GLY A 336 -37.37 1.45 -2.76
C GLY A 336 -37.76 1.59 -1.27
N GLN A 337 -37.52 0.56 -0.44
CA GLN A 337 -37.92 0.57 0.98
C GLN A 337 -36.96 -0.18 1.90
N ALA A 338 -37.04 0.14 3.20
CA ALA A 338 -36.35 -0.62 4.22
C ALA A 338 -36.92 -2.06 4.31
N CYS A 339 -36.03 -3.02 4.53
CA CYS A 339 -36.40 -4.42 4.67
C CYS A 339 -36.47 -4.84 6.16
N ASP A 340 -37.30 -5.82 6.47
CA ASP A 340 -37.27 -6.50 7.76
C ASP A 340 -35.97 -7.32 7.89
N VAL A 341 -35.27 -7.16 9.00
CA VAL A 341 -33.98 -7.79 9.27
C VAL A 341 -33.99 -8.57 10.58
N ASP A 342 -33.09 -9.52 10.71
CA ASP A 342 -32.74 -10.08 12.02
C ASP A 342 -31.84 -9.06 12.74
N GLU A 343 -32.45 -8.26 13.64
CA GLU A 343 -31.76 -7.22 14.39
C GLU A 343 -30.59 -7.76 15.23
N GLN A 344 -30.70 -8.99 15.75
CA GLN A 344 -29.62 -9.59 16.54
C GLN A 344 -28.42 -9.99 15.65
N ALA A 345 -28.69 -10.59 14.50
CA ALA A 345 -27.66 -10.93 13.55
C ALA A 345 -26.98 -9.67 12.98
N LEU A 346 -27.75 -8.65 12.67
CA LEU A 346 -27.24 -7.37 12.18
C LEU A 346 -26.38 -6.65 13.23
N ALA A 347 -26.82 -6.58 14.48
CA ALA A 347 -26.05 -6.02 15.59
C ALA A 347 -24.74 -6.81 15.83
N ALA A 348 -24.79 -8.14 15.75
CA ALA A 348 -23.60 -8.98 15.88
C ALA A 348 -22.59 -8.73 14.73
N HIS A 349 -23.07 -8.53 13.49
CA HIS A 349 -22.21 -8.15 12.36
C HIS A 349 -21.56 -6.78 12.62
N MET A 350 -22.33 -5.77 13.01
CA MET A 350 -21.82 -4.42 13.28
C MET A 350 -20.84 -4.34 14.45
N ALA A 351 -20.96 -5.21 15.45
CA ALA A 351 -20.01 -5.29 16.56
C ALA A 351 -18.66 -5.92 16.16
N GLY A 352 -18.60 -6.62 15.04
CA GLY A 352 -17.37 -7.20 14.49
C GLY A 352 -16.34 -6.13 14.08
N ARG A 353 -15.06 -6.51 14.06
CA ARG A 353 -14.02 -5.63 13.47
C ARG A 353 -14.15 -5.57 11.95
N ARG A 354 -14.44 -6.70 11.31
CA ARG A 354 -14.68 -6.76 9.87
C ARG A 354 -16.15 -6.53 9.58
N LEU A 355 -16.41 -5.58 8.68
CA LEU A 355 -17.74 -5.34 8.13
C LEU A 355 -17.72 -5.64 6.63
N ASP A 356 -18.59 -6.53 6.18
CA ASP A 356 -18.82 -6.81 4.77
C ASP A 356 -20.12 -6.11 4.34
N LEU A 357 -20.03 -5.21 3.38
CA LEU A 357 -21.15 -4.43 2.85
C LEU A 357 -21.29 -4.65 1.34
N GLY A 358 -22.52 -4.74 0.88
CA GLY A 358 -22.85 -4.86 -0.53
C GLY A 358 -23.81 -3.78 -0.98
N VAL A 359 -23.58 -3.26 -2.17
CA VAL A 359 -24.54 -2.40 -2.90
C VAL A 359 -24.71 -2.97 -4.31
N ASN A 360 -25.95 -3.30 -4.68
CA ASN A 360 -26.26 -3.70 -6.04
C ASN A 360 -27.11 -2.60 -6.69
N LEU A 361 -26.64 -2.03 -7.81
CA LEU A 361 -27.30 -0.93 -8.50
C LEU A 361 -28.36 -1.39 -9.51
N GLY A 362 -28.36 -2.68 -9.91
CA GLY A 362 -29.37 -3.26 -10.80
C GLY A 362 -29.35 -2.78 -12.25
N GLN A 363 -28.23 -2.19 -12.74
CA GLN A 363 -28.15 -1.58 -14.08
C GLN A 363 -27.38 -2.41 -15.10
N GLY A 364 -26.38 -3.17 -14.68
CA GLY A 364 -25.49 -3.90 -15.58
C GLY A 364 -24.63 -4.93 -14.86
N ASP A 365 -23.47 -5.22 -15.43
CA ASP A 365 -22.52 -6.21 -14.91
C ASP A 365 -21.28 -5.59 -14.25
N GLY A 366 -21.21 -4.24 -14.20
CA GLY A 366 -20.07 -3.53 -13.60
C GLY A 366 -19.93 -3.84 -12.12
N MET A 367 -18.68 -4.10 -11.69
CA MET A 367 -18.35 -4.45 -10.32
C MET A 367 -17.05 -3.79 -9.87
N ALA A 368 -17.04 -3.34 -8.62
CA ALA A 368 -15.82 -2.93 -7.92
C ALA A 368 -15.96 -3.21 -6.43
N TRP A 369 -14.83 -3.26 -5.73
CA TRP A 369 -14.77 -3.36 -4.30
C TRP A 369 -13.71 -2.42 -3.73
N ILE A 370 -13.86 -2.04 -2.48
CA ILE A 370 -12.90 -1.21 -1.76
C ILE A 370 -12.82 -1.67 -0.31
N VAL A 371 -11.62 -1.62 0.25
CA VAL A 371 -11.39 -1.76 1.68
C VAL A 371 -11.21 -0.38 2.28
N THR A 372 -11.89 -0.13 3.38
CA THR A 372 -11.80 1.14 4.11
C THR A 372 -11.92 0.91 5.62
N THR A 373 -11.94 1.98 6.38
CA THR A 373 -12.07 1.97 7.83
C THR A 373 -13.24 2.85 8.27
N ASP A 374 -13.66 2.72 9.52
CA ASP A 374 -14.51 3.70 10.18
C ASP A 374 -13.75 5.03 10.45
N LEU A 375 -14.46 6.02 10.99
CA LEU A 375 -13.88 7.28 11.48
C LEU A 375 -14.13 7.40 12.97
N SER A 376 -13.09 7.19 13.77
CA SER A 376 -13.14 7.21 15.23
C SER A 376 -12.61 8.51 15.83
N HIS A 377 -12.84 8.71 17.12
CA HIS A 377 -12.20 9.81 17.86
C HIS A 377 -10.69 9.62 17.94
N ALA A 378 -10.19 8.39 18.02
CA ALA A 378 -8.76 8.09 18.07
C ALA A 378 -8.03 8.56 16.81
N TYR A 379 -8.63 8.41 15.60
CA TYR A 379 -8.07 8.96 14.37
C TYR A 379 -7.84 10.48 14.47
N ILE A 380 -8.81 11.21 15.05
CA ILE A 380 -8.70 12.66 15.25
C ILE A 380 -7.60 12.97 16.26
N ASP A 381 -7.54 12.25 17.38
CA ASP A 381 -6.56 12.47 18.45
C ASP A 381 -5.13 12.25 17.96
N GLU A 382 -4.90 11.22 17.14
CA GLU A 382 -3.60 10.92 16.52
C GLU A 382 -3.18 11.98 15.50
N ASN A 383 -4.15 12.56 14.77
CA ASN A 383 -3.90 13.54 13.70
C ASN A 383 -4.02 15.01 14.13
N MET A 384 -4.27 15.33 15.42
CA MET A 384 -4.30 16.72 15.89
C MET A 384 -2.93 17.41 15.85
N ARG A 385 -1.86 16.68 15.70
CA ARG A 385 -0.49 17.20 15.60
C ARG A 385 0.25 16.50 14.47
N THR A 386 1.23 17.18 13.90
CA THR A 386 2.15 16.57 12.95
C THR A 386 2.97 15.52 13.70
N SER A 387 2.81 14.27 13.34
CA SER A 387 3.47 13.11 13.95
C SER A 387 4.53 12.54 13.01
#